data_f2e7c48b3780d370c074accbc03782fb
#
_entry.id   f2e7c48b3780d370c074accbc03782fb
#
_cell.length_a   1.000
_cell.length_b   1.000
_cell.length_c   1.000
_cell.angle_alpha   90.00
_cell.angle_beta   90.00
_cell.angle_gamma   90.00
#
_symmetry.space_group_name_H-M   'P 1'
#
loop_
_entity.id
_entity.type
_entity.pdbx_description
1 polymer ?
#
loop_
_entity_poly.entity_id
_entity_poly.type
_entity_poly.pdbx_seq_one_letter_code
_entity_poly.pdbx_strand_id
1 'polypeptide(L)'
;MRIGFLDCFAGMSSSRFIGALASAGVPEQILQDAVDALDIGARLELMHVKRSNIATIKAYISFDTSENGLNFSHDFLRSFQDEKVNNKQLLGTIQALISNASLPVKAKKLILETFQNLAEAQAKISGLPIEEISFHEIKALNTIVGVTVCCVACVWLKIDQWYVSPLNVGSGIKKDSKGFLPIPTPVTLELLGNEVLIYALGPQKELLTPTCAALLKALKASYQPCPPILISRIGYGGGRMEYDNLPNFLRLCVGTTTKGKNTQSVIGEIVIVEAEFAKSSQDALIELQTHLYANGAKFVYTVPIYSVFNQMTDKVVIFCLPEHADEMRRFLFQRLKTAYVHWRIEKYENLIHYDENVNTPWGKIKVIVGQLLNNQIVSVVPDKTTCRSIAKAHDLSTVEIEETVKRLFFSGKS
;
A
#
# COMPACT_ATOMS: atom_id res chain seq x y z
N MET A 1 8.56 -1.78 -9.51
CA MET A 1 8.16 -0.89 -8.40
C MET A 1 8.64 -1.51 -7.11
N ARG A 2 9.33 -0.76 -6.25
CA ARG A 2 9.81 -1.23 -4.95
C ARG A 2 8.73 -1.08 -3.91
N ILE A 3 8.35 -2.16 -3.26
CA ILE A 3 7.25 -2.23 -2.30
C ILE A 3 7.80 -2.42 -0.89
N GLY A 4 7.23 -1.68 0.06
CA GLY A 4 7.35 -1.95 1.49
C GLY A 4 6.01 -2.49 2.00
N PHE A 5 5.99 -3.69 2.55
CA PHE A 5 4.81 -4.26 3.20
C PHE A 5 5.02 -4.33 4.71
N LEU A 6 4.18 -3.63 5.44
CA LEU A 6 4.13 -3.60 6.89
C LEU A 6 3.06 -4.55 7.39
N ASP A 7 3.47 -5.59 8.08
CA ASP A 7 2.58 -6.56 8.70
C ASP A 7 2.41 -6.21 10.19
N CYS A 8 1.28 -5.55 10.47
CA CYS A 8 0.98 -4.87 11.73
C CYS A 8 0.12 -5.72 12.69
N PHE A 9 0.31 -7.06 12.71
CA PHE A 9 -0.46 -7.97 13.57
C PHE A 9 -0.33 -7.64 15.08
N ALA A 10 0.76 -7.01 15.51
CA ALA A 10 0.96 -6.49 16.87
C ALA A 10 0.86 -4.96 16.94
N GLY A 11 0.24 -4.34 15.94
CA GLY A 11 0.18 -2.89 15.80
C GLY A 11 1.53 -2.29 15.39
N MET A 12 1.70 -0.98 15.60
CA MET A 12 2.90 -0.24 15.18
C MET A 12 3.23 0.89 16.17
N SER A 13 4.52 1.01 16.51
CA SER A 13 5.10 2.14 17.23
C SER A 13 6.40 2.56 16.56
N SER A 14 6.85 3.79 16.75
CA SER A 14 8.11 4.28 16.15
C SER A 14 9.30 3.40 16.49
N SER A 15 9.44 2.96 17.74
CA SER A 15 10.54 2.07 18.15
C SER A 15 10.53 0.72 17.46
N ARG A 16 9.34 0.09 17.28
CA ARG A 16 9.21 -1.15 16.51
C ARG A 16 9.49 -0.93 15.03
N PHE A 17 9.07 0.20 14.48
CA PHE A 17 9.32 0.49 13.07
C PHE A 17 10.80 0.78 12.81
N ILE A 18 11.48 1.56 13.65
CA ILE A 18 12.95 1.74 13.57
C ILE A 18 13.68 0.40 13.63
N GLY A 19 13.30 -0.45 14.59
CA GLY A 19 13.89 -1.79 14.70
C GLY A 19 13.65 -2.65 13.45
N ALA A 20 12.46 -2.61 12.85
CA ALA A 20 12.15 -3.32 11.62
C ALA A 20 12.93 -2.77 10.41
N LEU A 21 13.11 -1.45 10.33
CA LEU A 21 13.91 -0.78 9.29
C LEU A 21 15.39 -1.15 9.40
N ALA A 22 15.96 -1.11 10.62
CA ALA A 22 17.32 -1.56 10.89
C ALA A 22 17.51 -3.03 10.52
N SER A 23 16.60 -3.90 11.00
CA SER A 23 16.61 -5.34 10.70
C SER A 23 16.46 -5.62 9.19
N ALA A 24 15.75 -4.79 8.44
CA ALA A 24 15.66 -4.86 6.98
C ALA A 24 16.90 -4.32 6.25
N GLY A 25 17.95 -3.93 6.99
CA GLY A 25 19.26 -3.55 6.47
C GLY A 25 19.41 -2.07 6.15
N VAL A 26 18.66 -1.19 6.81
CA VAL A 26 19.03 0.23 6.90
C VAL A 26 20.27 0.33 7.80
N PRO A 27 21.39 0.91 7.32
CA PRO A 27 22.60 1.04 8.12
C PRO A 27 22.37 1.81 9.43
N GLU A 28 22.92 1.34 10.52
CA GLU A 28 22.82 2.01 11.83
C GLU A 28 23.32 3.45 11.76
N GLN A 29 24.38 3.71 10.99
CA GLN A 29 24.92 5.05 10.78
C GLN A 29 23.88 6.02 10.19
N ILE A 30 23.07 5.59 9.23
CA ILE A 30 21.99 6.43 8.64
C ILE A 30 20.93 6.78 9.69
N LEU A 31 20.64 5.86 10.59
CA LEU A 31 19.69 6.08 11.69
C LEU A 31 20.27 7.02 12.74
N GLN A 32 21.55 6.86 13.07
CA GLN A 32 22.26 7.70 14.02
C GLN A 32 22.45 9.13 13.45
N ASP A 33 22.88 9.26 12.19
CA ASP A 33 23.01 10.55 11.50
C ASP A 33 21.68 11.35 11.52
N ALA A 34 20.54 10.63 11.42
CA ALA A 34 19.23 11.27 11.51
C ALA A 34 18.93 11.81 12.91
N VAL A 35 19.42 11.16 13.96
CA VAL A 35 19.32 11.63 15.34
C VAL A 35 20.25 12.81 15.56
N ASP A 36 21.51 12.69 15.16
CA ASP A 36 22.55 13.70 15.36
C ASP A 36 22.21 15.00 14.60
N ALA A 37 21.58 14.89 13.44
CA ALA A 37 21.12 16.05 12.66
C ALA A 37 20.09 16.93 13.39
N LEU A 38 19.41 16.41 14.42
CA LEU A 38 18.49 17.20 15.24
C LEU A 38 19.21 18.04 16.29
N ASP A 39 20.42 17.66 16.69
CA ASP A 39 21.28 18.34 17.69
C ASP A 39 20.55 18.64 19.02
N ILE A 40 19.80 17.66 19.53
CA ILE A 40 19.00 17.75 20.77
C ILE A 40 19.49 16.84 21.88
N GLY A 41 20.72 16.37 21.82
CA GLY A 41 21.33 15.48 22.83
C GLY A 41 20.68 14.09 22.87
N ALA A 42 20.01 13.68 21.80
CA ALA A 42 19.40 12.36 21.70
C ALA A 42 20.43 11.30 21.24
N ARG A 43 20.24 10.07 21.68
CA ARG A 43 21.03 8.90 21.26
C ARG A 43 20.08 7.77 20.89
N LEU A 44 20.40 7.04 19.84
CA LEU A 44 19.70 5.84 19.41
C LEU A 44 20.53 4.61 19.73
N GLU A 45 19.94 3.66 20.43
CA GLU A 45 20.53 2.35 20.69
C GLU A 45 19.70 1.28 20.01
N LEU A 46 20.38 0.37 19.30
CA LEU A 46 19.77 -0.79 18.66
C LEU A 46 20.18 -2.06 19.41
N MET A 47 19.21 -2.72 20.01
CA MET A 47 19.44 -3.93 20.81
C MET A 47 18.86 -5.15 20.12
N HIS A 48 19.67 -6.21 19.98
CA HIS A 48 19.19 -7.52 19.55
C HIS A 48 18.43 -8.21 20.68
N VAL A 49 17.14 -8.46 20.48
CA VAL A 49 16.26 -9.09 21.46
C VAL A 49 15.44 -10.19 20.80
N LYS A 50 15.01 -11.17 21.58
CA LYS A 50 14.05 -12.16 21.10
C LYS A 50 12.64 -11.75 21.48
N ARG A 51 11.68 -11.99 20.57
CA ARG A 51 10.24 -11.88 20.82
C ARG A 51 9.57 -13.10 20.22
N SER A 52 8.88 -13.89 21.06
CA SER A 52 8.30 -15.18 20.67
C SER A 52 9.30 -16.07 19.89
N ASN A 53 10.53 -16.19 20.41
CA ASN A 53 11.67 -16.89 19.80
C ASN A 53 12.18 -16.35 18.46
N ILE A 54 11.65 -15.22 17.96
CA ILE A 54 12.15 -14.56 16.76
C ILE A 54 13.21 -13.53 17.15
N ALA A 55 14.37 -13.57 16.46
CA ALA A 55 15.39 -12.53 16.58
C ALA A 55 14.86 -11.21 16.00
N THR A 56 14.85 -10.17 16.81
CA THR A 56 14.31 -8.84 16.45
C THR A 56 15.29 -7.76 16.88
N ILE A 57 15.21 -6.59 16.25
CA ILE A 57 15.92 -5.40 16.71
C ILE A 57 14.94 -4.48 17.43
N LYS A 58 15.29 -4.11 18.66
CA LYS A 58 14.56 -3.12 19.45
C LYS A 58 15.33 -1.81 19.43
N ALA A 59 14.65 -0.74 19.05
CA ALA A 59 15.20 0.61 19.14
C ALA A 59 14.86 1.26 20.47
N TYR A 60 15.83 1.93 21.07
CA TYR A 60 15.70 2.71 22.28
C TYR A 60 16.28 4.10 22.04
N ILE A 61 15.55 5.14 22.43
CA ILE A 61 15.96 6.54 22.34
C ILE A 61 16.18 7.04 23.76
N SER A 62 17.36 7.52 24.03
CA SER A 62 17.77 8.15 25.30
C SER A 62 18.23 9.59 25.05
N PHE A 63 18.26 10.40 26.11
CA PHE A 63 18.75 11.77 26.07
C PHE A 63 19.84 11.93 27.09
N ASP A 64 20.89 12.67 26.72
CA ASP A 64 21.94 13.07 27.66
C ASP A 64 21.37 14.16 28.58
N THR A 65 21.20 13.82 29.84
CA THR A 65 20.67 14.71 30.86
C THR A 65 21.77 15.48 31.60
N SER A 66 23.03 15.31 31.20
CA SER A 66 24.16 16.08 31.81
C SER A 66 24.06 17.56 31.41
N GLU A 67 24.32 18.44 32.35
CA GLU A 67 24.27 19.91 32.14
C GLU A 67 25.16 20.41 30.98
N ASN A 68 26.17 19.61 30.57
CA ASN A 68 27.12 19.88 29.51
C ASN A 68 26.73 19.28 28.13
N GLY A 69 25.69 18.44 28.05
CA GLY A 69 25.32 17.71 26.83
C GLY A 69 24.20 18.34 25.99
N LEU A 70 23.55 19.38 26.51
CA LEU A 70 22.44 20.01 25.84
C LEU A 70 22.91 21.32 25.17
N ASN A 71 23.32 21.25 23.91
CA ASN A 71 23.68 22.42 23.09
C ASN A 71 22.47 23.29 22.69
N PHE A 72 21.26 22.88 23.04
CA PHE A 72 20.05 23.66 22.82
C PHE A 72 19.87 24.72 23.91
N SER A 73 19.39 25.88 23.50
CA SER A 73 18.98 26.90 24.45
C SER A 73 17.99 26.29 25.44
N HIS A 74 18.21 26.52 26.72
CA HIS A 74 17.35 26.09 27.83
C HIS A 74 15.87 26.39 27.56
N ASP A 75 15.60 27.35 26.67
CA ASP A 75 14.26 27.74 26.24
C ASP A 75 13.60 26.77 25.26
N PHE A 76 14.38 26.08 24.41
CA PHE A 76 13.82 25.05 23.50
C PHE A 76 13.31 23.85 24.28
N LEU A 77 14.12 23.30 25.20
CA LEU A 77 13.70 22.17 26.04
C LEU A 77 12.57 22.54 26.99
N ARG A 78 12.60 23.77 27.55
CA ARG A 78 11.48 24.28 28.35
C ARG A 78 10.19 24.36 27.55
N SER A 79 10.22 24.73 26.27
CA SER A 79 9.02 24.79 25.45
C SER A 79 8.31 23.43 25.28
N PHE A 80 9.05 22.31 25.39
CA PHE A 80 8.48 20.96 25.37
C PHE A 80 8.05 20.47 26.75
N GLN A 81 8.55 21.04 27.82
CA GLN A 81 8.23 20.69 29.22
C GLN A 81 7.17 21.58 29.83
N ASP A 82 6.99 22.81 29.32
CA ASP A 82 6.05 23.77 29.85
C ASP A 82 4.63 23.50 29.34
N GLU A 83 3.71 23.20 30.28
CA GLU A 83 2.30 22.97 29.98
C GLU A 83 1.59 24.21 29.41
N LYS A 84 2.18 25.40 29.52
CA LYS A 84 1.61 26.68 29.05
C LYS A 84 1.96 27.01 27.61
N VAL A 85 2.88 26.28 26.98
CA VAL A 85 3.24 26.50 25.57
C VAL A 85 2.10 26.01 24.68
N ASN A 86 1.52 26.90 23.88
CA ASN A 86 0.46 26.55 22.95
C ASN A 86 1.00 25.79 21.72
N ASN A 87 0.12 25.06 21.05
CA ASN A 87 0.52 24.15 19.96
C ASN A 87 1.02 24.83 18.68
N LYS A 88 0.57 26.05 18.42
CA LYS A 88 1.08 26.83 17.28
C LYS A 88 2.58 27.11 17.47
N GLN A 89 2.99 27.43 18.69
CA GLN A 89 4.41 27.60 19.02
C GLN A 89 5.15 26.26 18.91
N LEU A 90 4.57 25.16 19.38
CA LEU A 90 5.17 23.83 19.32
C LEU A 90 5.34 23.33 17.88
N LEU A 91 4.32 23.44 17.03
CA LEU A 91 4.44 23.10 15.61
C LEU A 91 5.45 24.00 14.91
N GLY A 92 5.44 25.31 15.19
CA GLY A 92 6.44 26.24 14.67
C GLY A 92 7.86 25.87 15.08
N THR A 93 8.04 25.46 16.34
CA THR A 93 9.33 25.01 16.87
C THR A 93 9.81 23.73 16.19
N ILE A 94 8.93 22.75 15.99
CA ILE A 94 9.25 21.50 15.25
C ILE A 94 9.59 21.85 13.80
N GLN A 95 8.82 22.72 13.17
CA GLN A 95 9.08 23.15 11.79
C GLN A 95 10.44 23.84 11.65
N ALA A 96 10.80 24.71 12.58
CA ALA A 96 12.11 25.37 12.61
C ALA A 96 13.24 24.34 12.83
N LEU A 97 13.09 23.44 13.81
CA LEU A 97 14.04 22.36 14.10
C LEU A 97 14.31 21.51 12.85
N ILE A 98 13.26 20.99 12.22
CA ILE A 98 13.38 20.11 11.05
C ILE A 98 13.91 20.87 9.82
N SER A 99 13.52 22.13 9.65
CA SER A 99 14.00 22.96 8.53
C SER A 99 15.50 23.22 8.62
N ASN A 100 16.01 23.46 9.82
CA ASN A 100 17.42 23.74 10.08
C ASN A 100 18.30 22.49 10.14
N ALA A 101 17.72 21.33 10.46
CA ALA A 101 18.44 20.05 10.54
C ALA A 101 19.05 19.64 9.19
N SER A 102 20.24 19.01 9.21
CA SER A 102 20.91 18.49 8.02
C SER A 102 20.29 17.16 7.56
N LEU A 103 19.05 17.19 7.10
CA LEU A 103 18.27 16.02 6.69
C LEU A 103 17.92 16.05 5.20
N PRO A 104 17.72 14.90 4.54
CA PRO A 104 17.25 14.84 3.15
C PRO A 104 15.92 15.58 2.97
N VAL A 105 15.78 16.36 1.89
CA VAL A 105 14.58 17.19 1.62
C VAL A 105 13.29 16.38 1.65
N LYS A 106 13.30 15.17 1.07
CA LYS A 106 12.15 14.27 1.10
C LYS A 106 11.78 13.83 2.52
N ALA A 107 12.78 13.59 3.38
CA ALA A 107 12.56 13.23 4.77
C ALA A 107 11.97 14.39 5.56
N LYS A 108 12.51 15.62 5.40
CA LYS A 108 11.95 16.83 6.03
C LYS A 108 10.46 16.99 5.69
N LYS A 109 10.10 16.87 4.40
CA LYS A 109 8.70 16.96 3.97
C LYS A 109 7.83 15.92 4.66
N LEU A 110 8.27 14.66 4.72
CA LEU A 110 7.53 13.55 5.33
C LEU A 110 7.36 13.73 6.84
N ILE A 111 8.40 14.22 7.52
CA ILE A 111 8.36 14.53 8.96
C ILE A 111 7.30 15.60 9.24
N LEU A 112 7.37 16.72 8.51
CA LEU A 112 6.45 17.85 8.70
C LEU A 112 5.00 17.45 8.38
N GLU A 113 4.79 16.69 7.32
CA GLU A 113 3.47 16.14 6.97
C GLU A 113 2.92 15.19 8.06
N THR A 114 3.78 14.40 8.69
CA THR A 114 3.39 13.53 9.81
C THR A 114 2.88 14.33 11.00
N PHE A 115 3.61 15.38 11.40
CA PHE A 115 3.21 16.24 12.52
C PHE A 115 1.97 17.07 12.19
N GLN A 116 1.84 17.53 10.96
CA GLN A 116 0.65 18.25 10.49
C GLN A 116 -0.60 17.36 10.54
N ASN A 117 -0.52 16.13 10.03
CA ASN A 117 -1.61 15.16 10.10
C ASN A 117 -2.04 14.89 11.54
N LEU A 118 -1.08 14.75 12.46
CA LEU A 118 -1.36 14.52 13.89
C LEU A 118 -2.06 15.73 14.51
N ALA A 119 -1.61 16.94 14.18
CA ALA A 119 -2.18 18.19 14.63
C ALA A 119 -3.64 18.36 14.18
N GLU A 120 -3.89 18.15 12.89
CA GLU A 120 -5.23 18.26 12.31
C GLU A 120 -6.21 17.25 12.90
N ALA A 121 -5.77 16.00 13.08
CA ALA A 121 -6.62 14.98 13.69
C ALA A 121 -6.96 15.32 15.15
N GLN A 122 -5.98 15.82 15.91
CA GLN A 122 -6.21 16.24 17.29
C GLN A 122 -7.17 17.44 17.36
N ALA A 123 -7.02 18.42 16.44
CA ALA A 123 -7.89 19.60 16.32
C ALA A 123 -9.34 19.18 16.11
N LYS A 124 -9.55 18.31 15.14
CA LYS A 124 -10.88 17.81 14.79
C LYS A 124 -11.55 17.07 15.95
N ILE A 125 -10.80 16.20 16.64
CA ILE A 125 -11.34 15.44 17.78
C ILE A 125 -11.62 16.32 18.98
N SER A 126 -10.82 17.35 19.22
CA SER A 126 -10.99 18.29 20.33
C SER A 126 -12.08 19.35 20.07
N GLY A 127 -12.48 19.53 18.80
CA GLY A 127 -13.40 20.61 18.40
C GLY A 127 -12.81 22.00 18.57
N LEU A 128 -11.47 22.12 18.61
CA LEU A 128 -10.75 23.36 18.85
C LEU A 128 -9.86 23.70 17.64
N PRO A 129 -9.56 24.98 17.39
CA PRO A 129 -8.54 25.38 16.43
C PRO A 129 -7.17 24.74 16.75
N ILE A 130 -6.33 24.51 15.73
CA ILE A 130 -5.00 23.91 15.92
C ILE A 130 -4.17 24.70 16.93
N GLU A 131 -4.34 26.01 16.98
CA GLU A 131 -3.65 26.93 17.86
C GLU A 131 -3.97 26.74 19.36
N GLU A 132 -5.16 26.21 19.65
CA GLU A 132 -5.68 26.08 21.02
C GLU A 132 -5.52 24.69 21.62
N ILE A 133 -5.04 23.72 20.82
CA ILE A 133 -4.94 22.33 21.29
C ILE A 133 -3.65 22.11 22.08
N SER A 134 -3.72 21.27 23.11
CA SER A 134 -2.54 20.78 23.84
C SER A 134 -2.12 19.40 23.33
N PHE A 135 -0.98 19.32 22.66
CA PHE A 135 -0.40 18.07 22.13
C PHE A 135 0.47 17.38 23.17
N HIS A 136 -0.10 16.52 23.98
CA HIS A 136 0.67 15.72 24.92
C HIS A 136 1.59 14.71 24.21
N GLU A 137 1.17 14.19 23.05
CA GLU A 137 1.93 13.18 22.30
C GLU A 137 3.12 13.78 21.53
N ILE A 138 3.01 15.03 21.07
CA ILE A 138 4.11 15.74 20.42
C ILE A 138 5.12 16.26 21.44
N LYS A 139 4.70 16.55 22.66
CA LYS A 139 5.58 17.06 23.73
C LYS A 139 6.71 16.11 24.13
N ALA A 140 6.62 14.83 23.77
CA ALA A 140 7.70 13.90 24.00
C ALA A 140 8.77 14.05 22.91
N LEU A 141 9.97 14.52 23.26
CA LEU A 141 11.13 14.56 22.35
C LEU A 141 11.39 13.22 21.65
N ASN A 142 11.11 12.10 22.35
CA ASN A 142 11.12 10.76 21.77
C ASN A 142 10.26 10.62 20.51
N THR A 143 9.13 11.33 20.42
CA THR A 143 8.26 11.29 19.24
C THR A 143 8.93 11.98 18.06
N ILE A 144 9.57 13.13 18.29
CA ILE A 144 10.25 13.88 17.23
C ILE A 144 11.41 13.06 16.68
N VAL A 145 12.26 12.53 17.55
CA VAL A 145 13.37 11.67 17.15
C VAL A 145 12.85 10.43 16.42
N GLY A 146 11.86 9.76 16.99
CA GLY A 146 11.29 8.54 16.40
C GLY A 146 10.70 8.74 15.01
N VAL A 147 9.94 9.81 14.79
CA VAL A 147 9.39 10.18 13.47
C VAL A 147 10.52 10.52 12.49
N THR A 148 11.51 11.30 12.94
CA THR A 148 12.65 11.72 12.11
C THR A 148 13.42 10.50 11.60
N VAL A 149 13.81 9.60 12.50
CA VAL A 149 14.54 8.37 12.15
C VAL A 149 13.72 7.48 11.20
N CYS A 150 12.43 7.28 11.49
CA CYS A 150 11.54 6.50 10.60
C CYS A 150 11.48 7.11 9.19
N CYS A 151 11.28 8.42 9.07
CA CYS A 151 11.16 9.10 7.79
C CYS A 151 12.47 9.05 6.98
N VAL A 152 13.63 9.28 7.62
CA VAL A 152 14.94 9.17 6.95
C VAL A 152 15.18 7.75 6.45
N ALA A 153 14.90 6.74 7.28
CA ALA A 153 15.05 5.35 6.91
C ALA A 153 14.09 4.93 5.76
N CYS A 154 12.85 5.41 5.77
CA CYS A 154 11.90 5.17 4.67
C CYS A 154 12.41 5.78 3.34
N VAL A 155 12.95 6.99 3.38
CA VAL A 155 13.54 7.65 2.22
C VAL A 155 14.78 6.90 1.72
N TRP A 156 15.63 6.42 2.65
CA TRP A 156 16.82 5.62 2.31
C TRP A 156 16.46 4.31 1.61
N LEU A 157 15.40 3.63 2.05
CA LEU A 157 14.93 2.39 1.43
C LEU A 157 14.41 2.60 0.00
N LYS A 158 14.09 3.83 -0.40
CA LYS A 158 13.55 4.16 -1.75
C LYS A 158 12.34 3.30 -2.10
N ILE A 159 11.40 3.20 -1.17
CA ILE A 159 10.12 2.52 -1.41
C ILE A 159 9.24 3.39 -2.28
N ASP A 160 8.71 2.84 -3.38
CA ASP A 160 7.79 3.53 -4.27
C ASP A 160 6.36 3.54 -3.71
N GLN A 161 5.95 2.43 -3.07
CA GLN A 161 4.62 2.27 -2.49
C GLN A 161 4.68 1.42 -1.22
N TRP A 162 4.02 1.92 -0.18
CA TRP A 162 3.82 1.20 1.08
C TRP A 162 2.46 0.51 1.08
N TYR A 163 2.44 -0.75 1.55
CA TYR A 163 1.25 -1.53 1.83
C TYR A 163 1.24 -1.92 3.30
N VAL A 164 0.04 -1.98 3.87
CA VAL A 164 -0.14 -2.28 5.30
C VAL A 164 -1.21 -3.36 5.44
N SER A 165 -0.92 -4.37 6.27
CA SER A 165 -1.92 -5.38 6.65
C SER A 165 -3.10 -4.73 7.40
N PRO A 166 -4.22 -5.41 7.62
CA PRO A 166 -5.18 -5.00 8.63
C PRO A 166 -4.48 -4.68 9.95
N LEU A 167 -4.89 -3.59 10.61
CA LEU A 167 -4.18 -3.04 11.76
C LEU A 167 -4.72 -3.57 13.07
N ASN A 168 -3.87 -4.20 13.87
CA ASN A 168 -4.20 -4.49 15.26
C ASN A 168 -4.02 -3.22 16.09
N VAL A 169 -5.12 -2.57 16.46
CA VAL A 169 -5.12 -1.30 17.19
C VAL A 169 -5.03 -1.47 18.71
N GLY A 170 -5.24 -2.71 19.19
CA GLY A 170 -5.34 -3.00 20.61
C GLY A 170 -6.71 -2.69 21.20
N SER A 171 -6.83 -2.75 22.53
CA SER A 171 -8.09 -2.55 23.25
C SER A 171 -7.86 -2.03 24.67
N GLY A 172 -8.95 -1.69 25.34
CA GLY A 172 -8.93 -1.25 26.73
C GLY A 172 -9.05 0.26 26.90
N ILE A 173 -8.49 0.76 28.00
CA ILE A 173 -8.55 2.16 28.40
C ILE A 173 -7.14 2.63 28.75
N LYS A 174 -6.75 3.79 28.21
CA LYS A 174 -5.47 4.47 28.52
C LYS A 174 -5.76 5.65 29.45
N LYS A 175 -5.00 5.75 30.52
CA LYS A 175 -5.00 6.93 31.37
C LYS A 175 -4.11 8.00 30.71
N ASP A 176 -4.67 9.16 30.48
CA ASP A 176 -3.97 10.35 30.00
C ASP A 176 -4.00 11.44 31.08
N SER A 177 -3.23 12.51 30.89
CA SER A 177 -3.18 13.67 31.80
C SER A 177 -4.55 14.34 32.00
N LYS A 178 -5.43 14.27 31.00
CA LYS A 178 -6.78 14.84 31.01
C LYS A 178 -7.89 13.85 31.33
N GLY A 179 -7.58 12.59 31.66
CA GLY A 179 -8.57 11.57 31.99
C GLY A 179 -8.32 10.20 31.38
N PHE A 180 -9.38 9.49 31.06
CA PHE A 180 -9.33 8.16 30.47
C PHE A 180 -9.76 8.20 29.01
N LEU A 181 -8.98 7.59 28.14
CA LEU A 181 -9.27 7.47 26.71
C LEU A 181 -9.49 6.00 26.33
N PRO A 182 -10.45 5.71 25.47
CA PRO A 182 -10.60 4.37 24.90
C PRO A 182 -9.44 4.04 23.97
N ILE A 183 -9.11 2.76 23.83
CA ILE A 183 -8.16 2.26 22.85
C ILE A 183 -8.92 1.48 21.77
N PRO A 184 -8.71 1.80 20.47
CA PRO A 184 -7.83 2.86 19.93
C PRO A 184 -8.30 4.26 20.34
N THR A 185 -7.35 5.21 20.45
CA THR A 185 -7.71 6.58 20.78
C THR A 185 -8.51 7.24 19.65
N PRO A 186 -9.42 8.19 19.95
CA PRO A 186 -10.18 8.89 18.91
C PRO A 186 -9.29 9.52 17.83
N VAL A 187 -8.12 10.04 18.20
CA VAL A 187 -7.14 10.60 17.28
C VAL A 187 -6.59 9.54 16.32
N THR A 188 -6.32 8.32 16.83
CA THR A 188 -5.88 7.21 15.97
C THR A 188 -6.94 6.87 14.92
N LEU A 189 -8.20 6.78 15.32
CA LEU A 189 -9.31 6.49 14.41
C LEU A 189 -9.50 7.58 13.35
N GLU A 190 -9.41 8.84 13.75
CA GLU A 190 -9.50 9.99 12.84
C GLU A 190 -8.37 9.95 11.77
N LEU A 191 -7.15 9.59 12.17
CA LEU A 191 -6.01 9.47 11.26
C LEU A 191 -6.16 8.34 10.25
N LEU A 192 -6.76 7.22 10.66
CA LEU A 192 -6.97 6.05 9.80
C LEU A 192 -8.08 6.28 8.77
N GLY A 193 -9.12 7.05 9.11
CA GLY A 193 -10.25 7.29 8.21
C GLY A 193 -11.14 6.05 8.03
N ASN A 194 -11.85 5.97 6.90
CA ASN A 194 -12.92 5.00 6.68
C ASN A 194 -12.52 3.77 5.84
N GLU A 195 -11.31 3.73 5.30
CA GLU A 195 -10.88 2.69 4.34
C GLU A 195 -9.96 1.64 4.97
N VAL A 196 -9.69 1.75 6.26
CA VAL A 196 -8.71 0.91 6.96
C VAL A 196 -9.39 -0.21 7.72
N LEU A 197 -9.01 -1.45 7.44
CA LEU A 197 -9.44 -2.60 8.22
C LEU A 197 -8.68 -2.63 9.55
N ILE A 198 -9.42 -2.55 10.67
CA ILE A 198 -8.87 -2.62 12.02
C ILE A 198 -9.46 -3.80 12.79
N TYR A 199 -8.70 -4.31 13.73
CA TYR A 199 -9.15 -5.31 14.69
C TYR A 199 -8.42 -5.14 16.03
N ALA A 200 -8.91 -5.82 17.07
CA ALA A 200 -8.33 -5.79 18.40
C ALA A 200 -8.07 -7.22 18.88
N LEU A 201 -6.78 -7.56 19.04
CA LEU A 201 -6.35 -8.87 19.54
C LEU A 201 -5.15 -8.69 20.47
N GLY A 202 -5.08 -9.48 21.54
CA GLY A 202 -3.97 -9.52 22.46
C GLY A 202 -4.20 -8.69 23.75
N PRO A 203 -3.17 -8.01 24.27
CA PRO A 203 -3.27 -7.32 25.57
C PRO A 203 -4.16 -6.09 25.50
N GLN A 204 -4.78 -5.74 26.62
CA GLN A 204 -5.55 -4.49 26.78
C GLN A 204 -4.58 -3.28 26.83
N LYS A 205 -3.99 -2.95 25.70
CA LYS A 205 -3.02 -1.87 25.53
C LYS A 205 -3.16 -1.26 24.13
N GLU A 206 -2.67 -0.03 24.00
CA GLU A 206 -2.51 0.64 22.72
C GLU A 206 -1.40 -0.05 21.93
N LEU A 207 -1.77 -0.69 20.83
CA LEU A 207 -0.83 -1.39 19.96
C LEU A 207 -0.42 -0.54 18.75
N LEU A 208 -1.33 0.28 18.24
CA LEU A 208 -1.06 1.28 17.21
C LEU A 208 -1.08 2.68 17.85
N THR A 209 0.05 3.38 17.77
CA THR A 209 0.12 4.75 18.31
C THR A 209 -0.41 5.79 17.31
N PRO A 210 -1.03 6.91 17.77
CA PRO A 210 -1.46 8.00 16.88
C PRO A 210 -0.34 8.52 15.98
N THR A 211 0.88 8.63 16.51
CA THR A 211 2.06 9.04 15.73
C THR A 211 2.33 8.13 14.55
N CYS A 212 2.19 6.80 14.74
CA CYS A 212 2.38 5.85 13.64
C CYS A 212 1.22 5.87 12.65
N ALA A 213 -0.01 6.09 13.10
CA ALA A 213 -1.14 6.30 12.20
C ALA A 213 -0.94 7.56 11.33
N ALA A 214 -0.44 8.66 11.91
CA ALA A 214 -0.09 9.88 11.18
C ALA A 214 1.06 9.65 10.17
N LEU A 215 2.06 8.85 10.54
CA LEU A 215 3.16 8.48 9.66
C LEU A 215 2.69 7.63 8.48
N LEU A 216 1.83 6.63 8.71
CA LEU A 216 1.25 5.82 7.64
C LEU A 216 0.43 6.67 6.65
N LYS A 217 -0.30 7.68 7.16
CA LYS A 217 -1.02 8.65 6.34
C LYS A 217 -0.06 9.50 5.51
N ALA A 218 1.02 10.03 6.10
CA ALA A 218 2.05 10.81 5.40
C ALA A 218 2.80 9.96 4.35
N LEU A 219 3.05 8.67 4.61
CA LEU A 219 3.62 7.72 3.65
C LEU A 219 2.64 7.36 2.51
N LYS A 220 1.40 7.81 2.57
CA LYS A 220 0.32 7.44 1.63
C LYS A 220 0.22 5.93 1.49
N ALA A 221 0.27 5.25 2.63
CA ALA A 221 0.23 3.80 2.68
C ALA A 221 -1.11 3.26 2.14
N SER A 222 -1.03 2.22 1.32
CA SER A 222 -2.21 1.53 0.81
C SER A 222 -2.63 0.45 1.80
N TYR A 223 -3.91 0.39 2.11
CA TYR A 223 -4.54 -0.65 2.93
C TYR A 223 -5.22 -1.74 2.08
N GLN A 224 -5.08 -1.65 0.76
CA GLN A 224 -5.49 -2.69 -0.16
C GLN A 224 -4.56 -3.91 -0.04
N PRO A 225 -4.99 -5.10 -0.49
CA PRO A 225 -4.14 -6.28 -0.50
C PRO A 225 -2.79 -6.00 -1.17
N CYS A 226 -1.70 -6.37 -0.51
CA CYS A 226 -0.36 -6.23 -1.08
C CYS A 226 -0.26 -7.09 -2.33
N PRO A 227 0.16 -6.53 -3.48
CA PRO A 227 0.38 -7.33 -4.68
C PRO A 227 1.51 -8.34 -4.46
N PRO A 228 1.58 -9.42 -5.27
CA PRO A 228 2.71 -10.34 -5.23
C PRO A 228 4.05 -9.61 -5.41
N ILE A 229 4.97 -9.83 -4.49
CA ILE A 229 6.31 -9.25 -4.50
C ILE A 229 7.38 -10.32 -4.40
N LEU A 230 8.49 -10.12 -5.09
CA LEU A 230 9.73 -10.86 -4.84
C LEU A 230 10.42 -10.19 -3.66
N ILE A 231 10.38 -10.84 -2.51
CA ILE A 231 10.98 -10.32 -1.27
C ILE A 231 12.50 -10.30 -1.41
N SER A 232 13.11 -9.15 -1.17
CA SER A 232 14.56 -8.96 -1.15
C SER A 232 15.12 -8.78 0.25
N ARG A 233 14.31 -8.27 1.19
CA ARG A 233 14.70 -8.04 2.59
C ARG A 233 13.51 -8.25 3.51
N ILE A 234 13.77 -8.78 4.71
CA ILE A 234 12.78 -8.89 5.78
C ILE A 234 13.39 -8.28 7.04
N GLY A 235 12.61 -7.48 7.75
CA GLY A 235 13.02 -6.89 9.02
C GLY A 235 12.00 -7.14 10.13
N TYR A 236 12.49 -7.37 11.35
CA TYR A 236 11.69 -7.61 12.54
C TYR A 236 12.03 -6.59 13.61
N GLY A 237 11.08 -5.74 13.95
CA GLY A 237 11.24 -4.72 14.99
C GLY A 237 10.57 -5.10 16.29
N GLY A 238 11.37 -5.37 17.33
CA GLY A 238 10.90 -5.84 18.62
C GLY A 238 10.21 -4.79 19.47
N GLY A 239 9.11 -5.16 20.12
CA GLY A 239 8.42 -4.34 21.08
C GLY A 239 9.13 -4.28 22.44
N ARG A 240 8.60 -3.44 23.36
CA ARG A 240 9.23 -3.16 24.65
C ARG A 240 9.26 -4.36 25.60
N MET A 241 8.24 -5.22 25.55
CA MET A 241 8.07 -6.37 26.43
C MET A 241 7.51 -7.57 25.66
N GLU A 242 7.53 -8.76 26.25
CA GLU A 242 6.78 -9.92 25.77
C GLU A 242 5.30 -9.79 26.11
N TYR A 243 4.46 -10.46 25.34
CA TYR A 243 3.06 -10.71 25.63
C TYR A 243 2.80 -12.23 25.56
N ASP A 244 1.94 -12.74 26.42
CA ASP A 244 1.70 -14.19 26.52
C ASP A 244 1.02 -14.77 25.28
N ASN A 245 0.18 -13.99 24.61
CA ASN A 245 -0.72 -14.44 23.53
C ASN A 245 -0.61 -13.62 22.24
N LEU A 246 0.43 -12.79 22.11
CA LEU A 246 0.66 -12.03 20.90
C LEU A 246 2.16 -11.81 20.69
N PRO A 247 2.75 -12.21 19.55
CA PRO A 247 4.13 -11.90 19.23
C PRO A 247 4.34 -10.39 19.15
N ASN A 248 5.12 -9.80 20.09
CA ASN A 248 5.29 -8.35 20.16
C ASN A 248 6.41 -7.85 19.25
N PHE A 249 6.20 -7.90 17.96
CA PHE A 249 7.09 -7.28 16.96
C PHE A 249 6.33 -6.81 15.72
N LEU A 250 6.95 -5.93 14.96
CA LEU A 250 6.51 -5.49 13.63
C LEU A 250 7.34 -6.21 12.56
N ARG A 251 6.72 -6.72 11.53
CA ARG A 251 7.40 -7.29 10.36
C ARG A 251 7.35 -6.33 9.19
N LEU A 252 8.51 -6.08 8.58
CA LEU A 252 8.67 -5.34 7.34
C LEU A 252 9.20 -6.27 6.26
N CYS A 253 8.47 -6.42 5.16
CA CYS A 253 8.96 -7.06 3.95
C CYS A 253 9.24 -5.99 2.90
N VAL A 254 10.47 -5.96 2.37
CA VAL A 254 10.84 -5.10 1.25
C VAL A 254 11.06 -5.99 0.02
N GLY A 255 10.43 -5.63 -1.06
CA GLY A 255 10.51 -6.40 -2.30
C GLY A 255 10.29 -5.56 -3.53
N THR A 256 10.24 -6.21 -4.66
CA THR A 256 9.88 -5.58 -5.93
C THR A 256 8.68 -6.29 -6.52
N THR A 257 7.71 -5.49 -7.00
CA THR A 257 6.76 -6.06 -7.94
C THR A 257 7.54 -6.47 -9.18
N THR A 258 7.14 -7.53 -9.81
CA THR A 258 7.63 -7.93 -11.13
C THR A 258 7.19 -6.87 -12.16
N LYS A 259 7.78 -5.65 -12.08
CA LYS A 259 7.56 -4.60 -13.09
C LYS A 259 8.12 -5.08 -14.42
N GLY A 260 7.27 -5.12 -15.40
CA GLY A 260 7.59 -5.49 -16.78
C GLY A 260 6.96 -6.78 -17.23
N LYS A 261 6.52 -7.64 -16.29
CA LYS A 261 5.58 -8.70 -16.61
C LYS A 261 4.25 -8.25 -16.01
N ASN A 262 3.24 -8.01 -16.84
CA ASN A 262 1.86 -7.92 -16.39
C ASN A 262 1.54 -9.26 -15.70
N THR A 263 1.95 -9.41 -14.43
CA THR A 263 1.45 -10.45 -13.57
C THR A 263 0.07 -10.00 -13.11
N GLN A 264 -0.88 -9.97 -14.03
CA GLN A 264 -2.24 -10.27 -13.66
C GLN A 264 -2.16 -11.64 -12.97
N SER A 265 -2.75 -11.75 -11.79
CA SER A 265 -2.71 -13.01 -11.02
C SER A 265 -3.04 -14.14 -11.97
N VAL A 266 -2.10 -15.10 -12.06
CA VAL A 266 -2.26 -16.25 -12.96
C VAL A 266 -3.50 -17.04 -12.58
N ILE A 267 -3.82 -17.03 -11.28
CA ILE A 267 -5.08 -17.59 -10.74
C ILE A 267 -5.81 -16.46 -10.04
N GLY A 268 -7.01 -16.16 -10.49
CA GLY A 268 -7.88 -15.13 -9.92
C GLY A 268 -9.29 -15.63 -9.70
N GLU A 269 -10.11 -14.81 -9.06
CA GLU A 269 -11.54 -15.02 -8.96
C GLU A 269 -12.24 -14.03 -9.89
N ILE A 270 -13.24 -14.53 -10.59
CA ILE A 270 -14.12 -13.75 -11.47
C ILE A 270 -15.56 -14.05 -11.10
N VAL A 271 -16.40 -13.03 -11.15
CA VAL A 271 -17.83 -13.19 -10.97
C VAL A 271 -18.46 -13.27 -12.34
N ILE A 272 -19.23 -14.33 -12.57
CA ILE A 272 -20.07 -14.47 -13.76
C ILE A 272 -21.47 -14.05 -13.35
N VAL A 273 -22.00 -13.05 -14.02
CA VAL A 273 -23.37 -12.53 -13.83
C VAL A 273 -24.17 -12.80 -15.08
N GLU A 274 -25.33 -13.42 -14.93
CA GLU A 274 -26.20 -13.85 -16.02
C GLU A 274 -27.63 -13.36 -15.82
N ALA A 275 -28.26 -12.92 -16.89
CA ALA A 275 -29.67 -12.56 -16.90
C ALA A 275 -30.32 -12.90 -18.25
N GLU A 276 -31.57 -13.36 -18.19
CA GLU A 276 -32.39 -13.59 -19.36
C GLU A 276 -33.32 -12.39 -19.60
N PHE A 277 -33.54 -12.06 -20.86
CA PHE A 277 -34.40 -10.93 -21.24
C PHE A 277 -35.03 -11.17 -22.62
N ALA A 278 -36.08 -10.44 -22.94
CA ALA A 278 -36.73 -10.52 -24.22
C ALA A 278 -35.75 -10.24 -25.37
N LYS A 279 -35.95 -10.97 -26.48
CA LYS A 279 -35.12 -10.78 -27.67
C LYS A 279 -35.01 -9.31 -28.04
N SER A 280 -33.79 -8.84 -28.21
CA SER A 280 -33.48 -7.45 -28.49
C SER A 280 -32.92 -7.27 -29.89
N SER A 281 -32.97 -6.02 -30.39
CA SER A 281 -32.29 -5.66 -31.62
C SER A 281 -30.79 -5.67 -31.47
N GLN A 282 -30.04 -5.82 -32.56
CA GLN A 282 -28.59 -5.81 -32.55
C GLN A 282 -28.02 -4.51 -31.99
N ASP A 283 -28.62 -3.36 -32.31
CA ASP A 283 -28.19 -2.06 -31.81
C ASP A 283 -28.36 -1.95 -30.29
N ALA A 284 -29.48 -2.45 -29.75
CA ALA A 284 -29.68 -2.46 -28.30
C ALA A 284 -28.68 -3.37 -27.57
N LEU A 285 -28.26 -4.49 -28.18
CA LEU A 285 -27.22 -5.36 -27.64
C LEU A 285 -25.83 -4.70 -27.65
N ILE A 286 -25.50 -3.97 -28.71
CA ILE A 286 -24.24 -3.19 -28.80
C ILE A 286 -24.21 -2.10 -27.74
N GLU A 287 -25.30 -1.36 -27.55
CA GLU A 287 -25.41 -0.34 -26.51
C GLU A 287 -25.25 -0.95 -25.10
N LEU A 288 -25.93 -2.05 -24.83
CA LEU A 288 -25.82 -2.81 -23.59
C LEU A 288 -24.37 -3.22 -23.32
N GLN A 289 -23.70 -3.85 -24.28
CA GLN A 289 -22.32 -4.30 -24.14
C GLN A 289 -21.37 -3.13 -23.89
N THR A 290 -21.51 -2.04 -24.65
CA THR A 290 -20.69 -0.84 -24.50
C THR A 290 -20.79 -0.26 -23.10
N HIS A 291 -22.01 -0.20 -22.55
CA HIS A 291 -22.23 0.28 -21.19
C HIS A 291 -21.62 -0.66 -20.13
N LEU A 292 -21.77 -1.97 -20.28
CA LEU A 292 -21.21 -2.95 -19.36
C LEU A 292 -19.67 -2.90 -19.34
N TYR A 293 -19.02 -2.75 -20.49
CA TYR A 293 -17.57 -2.58 -20.56
C TYR A 293 -17.11 -1.28 -19.91
N ALA A 294 -17.84 -0.19 -20.08
CA ALA A 294 -17.53 1.10 -19.46
C ALA A 294 -17.60 1.04 -17.92
N ASN A 295 -18.39 0.12 -17.36
CA ASN A 295 -18.58 -0.08 -15.92
C ASN A 295 -17.78 -1.27 -15.33
N GLY A 296 -16.76 -1.74 -16.04
CA GLY A 296 -15.80 -2.71 -15.47
C GLY A 296 -16.03 -4.17 -15.82
N ALA A 297 -16.95 -4.48 -16.76
CA ALA A 297 -17.02 -5.84 -17.32
C ALA A 297 -15.71 -6.16 -18.07
N LYS A 298 -15.21 -7.38 -17.86
CA LYS A 298 -14.02 -7.90 -18.55
C LYS A 298 -14.39 -8.54 -19.89
N PHE A 299 -15.48 -9.32 -19.86
CA PHE A 299 -16.05 -9.94 -21.06
C PHE A 299 -17.56 -9.88 -20.96
N VAL A 300 -18.20 -9.63 -22.08
CA VAL A 300 -19.66 -9.63 -22.22
C VAL A 300 -20.01 -10.34 -23.52
N TYR A 301 -20.88 -11.32 -23.45
CA TYR A 301 -21.49 -11.91 -24.63
C TYR A 301 -22.96 -12.20 -24.39
N THR A 302 -23.71 -12.29 -25.48
CA THR A 302 -25.13 -12.67 -25.49
C THR A 302 -25.31 -13.99 -26.17
N VAL A 303 -26.20 -14.81 -25.63
CA VAL A 303 -26.52 -16.13 -26.14
C VAL A 303 -28.03 -16.18 -26.42
N PRO A 304 -28.46 -16.47 -27.65
CA PRO A 304 -29.87 -16.74 -27.90
C PRO A 304 -30.26 -18.05 -27.26
N ILE A 305 -31.35 -18.06 -26.52
CA ILE A 305 -31.89 -19.24 -25.85
C ILE A 305 -33.38 -19.42 -26.14
N TYR A 306 -33.86 -20.63 -26.02
CA TYR A 306 -35.30 -20.91 -26.01
C TYR A 306 -35.80 -21.02 -24.58
N SER A 307 -36.72 -20.15 -24.20
CA SER A 307 -37.35 -20.16 -22.88
C SER A 307 -38.33 -21.34 -22.73
N VAL A 308 -38.84 -21.50 -21.52
CA VAL A 308 -39.77 -22.61 -21.13
C VAL A 308 -40.99 -22.71 -22.03
N PHE A 309 -41.41 -21.62 -22.66
CA PHE A 309 -42.56 -21.58 -23.59
C PHE A 309 -42.15 -21.63 -25.07
N ASN A 310 -40.95 -22.14 -25.35
CA ASN A 310 -40.39 -22.21 -26.71
C ASN A 310 -40.28 -20.86 -27.40
N GLN A 311 -40.19 -19.77 -26.63
CA GLN A 311 -39.95 -18.44 -27.11
C GLN A 311 -38.46 -18.18 -27.18
N MET A 312 -38.01 -17.54 -28.26
CA MET A 312 -36.63 -17.14 -28.39
C MET A 312 -36.38 -15.86 -27.52
N THR A 313 -35.48 -15.97 -26.60
CA THR A 313 -35.02 -14.91 -25.71
C THR A 313 -33.51 -14.77 -25.82
N ASP A 314 -32.94 -13.70 -25.27
CA ASP A 314 -31.51 -13.51 -25.18
C ASP A 314 -31.04 -13.63 -23.73
N LYS A 315 -29.87 -14.23 -23.52
CA LYS A 315 -29.18 -14.31 -22.23
C LYS A 315 -27.89 -13.52 -22.32
N VAL A 316 -27.71 -12.51 -21.47
CA VAL A 316 -26.43 -11.85 -21.30
C VAL A 316 -25.59 -12.58 -20.26
N VAL A 317 -24.31 -12.72 -20.55
CA VAL A 317 -23.30 -13.31 -19.66
C VAL A 317 -22.17 -12.28 -19.51
N ILE A 318 -21.92 -11.88 -18.28
CA ILE A 318 -20.95 -10.84 -17.91
C ILE A 318 -19.89 -11.44 -17.03
N PHE A 319 -18.63 -11.24 -17.35
CA PHE A 319 -17.50 -11.56 -16.51
C PHE A 319 -16.95 -10.26 -15.93
N CYS A 320 -16.91 -10.14 -14.61
CA CYS A 320 -16.38 -8.96 -13.93
C CYS A 320 -15.59 -9.34 -12.67
N LEU A 321 -14.77 -8.42 -12.19
CA LEU A 321 -14.12 -8.61 -10.89
C LEU A 321 -15.15 -8.52 -9.75
N PRO A 322 -14.89 -9.15 -8.58
CA PRO A 322 -15.83 -9.15 -7.45
C PRO A 322 -16.31 -7.74 -7.05
N GLU A 323 -15.45 -6.74 -7.10
CA GLU A 323 -15.77 -5.35 -6.78
C GLU A 323 -16.83 -4.71 -7.69
N HIS A 324 -16.99 -5.20 -8.92
CA HIS A 324 -17.96 -4.67 -9.88
C HIS A 324 -19.26 -5.48 -9.94
N ALA A 325 -19.33 -6.64 -9.27
CA ALA A 325 -20.44 -7.56 -9.41
C ALA A 325 -21.78 -6.98 -8.95
N ASP A 326 -21.79 -6.19 -7.87
CA ASP A 326 -23.03 -5.60 -7.35
C ASP A 326 -23.57 -4.52 -8.30
N GLU A 327 -22.71 -3.74 -8.91
CA GLU A 327 -23.07 -2.74 -9.89
C GLU A 327 -23.67 -3.39 -11.16
N MET A 328 -23.03 -4.44 -11.66
CA MET A 328 -23.53 -5.21 -12.81
C MET A 328 -24.93 -5.78 -12.55
N ARG A 329 -25.16 -6.38 -11.38
CA ARG A 329 -26.46 -6.93 -11.02
C ARG A 329 -27.55 -5.86 -10.97
N ARG A 330 -27.28 -4.71 -10.32
CA ARG A 330 -28.22 -3.59 -10.24
C ARG A 330 -28.55 -3.04 -11.63
N PHE A 331 -27.53 -2.89 -12.47
CA PHE A 331 -27.68 -2.42 -13.84
C PHE A 331 -28.61 -3.34 -14.65
N LEU A 332 -28.43 -4.68 -14.58
CA LEU A 332 -29.27 -5.63 -15.28
C LEU A 332 -30.74 -5.56 -14.85
N PHE A 333 -31.02 -5.46 -13.55
CA PHE A 333 -32.40 -5.27 -13.07
C PHE A 333 -33.04 -3.99 -13.60
N GLN A 334 -32.29 -2.89 -13.63
CA GLN A 334 -32.81 -1.58 -14.07
C GLN A 334 -33.05 -1.51 -15.58
N ARG A 335 -32.13 -2.06 -16.37
CA ARG A 335 -32.14 -1.91 -17.83
C ARG A 335 -32.91 -3.01 -18.55
N LEU A 336 -32.74 -4.24 -18.13
CA LEU A 336 -33.35 -5.38 -18.81
C LEU A 336 -34.73 -5.76 -18.26
N LYS A 337 -35.14 -5.16 -17.12
CA LYS A 337 -36.42 -5.49 -16.43
C LYS A 337 -36.57 -6.98 -16.23
N THR A 338 -35.45 -7.68 -16.02
CA THR A 338 -35.47 -9.13 -15.76
C THR A 338 -36.02 -9.42 -14.36
N ALA A 339 -36.66 -10.58 -14.18
CA ALA A 339 -37.19 -10.97 -12.90
C ALA A 339 -36.11 -11.51 -11.95
N TYR A 340 -35.01 -12.00 -12.50
CA TYR A 340 -33.91 -12.58 -11.71
C TYR A 340 -32.56 -12.39 -12.43
N VAL A 341 -31.51 -12.37 -11.61
CA VAL A 341 -30.12 -12.33 -12.05
C VAL A 341 -29.38 -13.43 -11.31
N HIS A 342 -28.73 -14.32 -12.04
CA HIS A 342 -27.87 -15.35 -11.47
C HIS A 342 -26.43 -14.82 -11.40
N TRP A 343 -25.70 -15.26 -10.37
CA TRP A 343 -24.25 -15.01 -10.32
C TRP A 343 -23.55 -16.15 -9.62
N ARG A 344 -22.28 -16.36 -9.99
CA ARG A 344 -21.38 -17.30 -9.34
C ARG A 344 -19.95 -16.78 -9.39
N ILE A 345 -19.15 -17.22 -8.42
CA ILE A 345 -17.71 -16.93 -8.39
C ILE A 345 -16.99 -18.13 -9.00
N GLU A 346 -16.14 -17.88 -9.97
CA GLU A 346 -15.30 -18.90 -10.59
C GLU A 346 -13.83 -18.52 -10.49
N LYS A 347 -12.97 -19.53 -10.40
CA LYS A 347 -11.53 -19.35 -10.51
C LYS A 347 -11.14 -19.39 -11.98
N TYR A 348 -10.24 -18.49 -12.36
CA TYR A 348 -9.69 -18.48 -13.72
C TYR A 348 -8.15 -18.42 -13.65
N GLU A 349 -7.52 -18.91 -14.69
CA GLU A 349 -6.08 -18.87 -14.85
C GLU A 349 -5.74 -18.13 -16.14
N ASN A 350 -4.82 -17.15 -16.04
CA ASN A 350 -4.30 -16.41 -17.17
C ASN A 350 -2.83 -16.74 -17.40
N LEU A 351 -2.41 -16.68 -18.66
CA LEU A 351 -1.00 -16.64 -18.98
C LEU A 351 -0.37 -15.35 -18.46
N ILE A 352 0.85 -15.43 -18.00
CA ILE A 352 1.67 -14.25 -17.74
C ILE A 352 2.02 -13.63 -19.07
N HIS A 353 1.60 -12.39 -19.33
CA HIS A 353 1.91 -11.67 -20.55
C HIS A 353 2.99 -10.62 -20.31
N TYR A 354 3.96 -10.52 -21.22
CA TYR A 354 4.93 -9.45 -21.22
C TYR A 354 5.31 -9.06 -22.66
N ASP A 355 5.73 -7.81 -22.80
CA ASP A 355 6.18 -7.26 -24.06
C ASP A 355 7.66 -7.51 -24.25
N GLU A 356 8.06 -7.94 -25.44
CA GLU A 356 9.46 -8.11 -25.86
C GLU A 356 9.65 -7.58 -27.27
N ASN A 357 10.85 -7.10 -27.60
CA ASN A 357 11.16 -6.65 -28.95
C ASN A 357 12.03 -7.68 -29.65
N VAL A 358 11.63 -8.10 -30.83
CA VAL A 358 12.36 -9.00 -31.70
C VAL A 358 13.08 -8.21 -32.81
N ASN A 359 14.38 -8.40 -32.95
CA ASN A 359 15.14 -7.83 -34.06
C ASN A 359 14.85 -8.63 -35.33
N THR A 360 14.36 -7.98 -36.36
CA THR A 360 14.03 -8.57 -37.65
C THR A 360 14.76 -7.84 -38.77
N PRO A 361 14.84 -8.39 -39.98
CA PRO A 361 15.39 -7.69 -41.13
C PRO A 361 14.73 -6.35 -41.46
N TRP A 362 13.49 -6.15 -40.99
CA TRP A 362 12.70 -4.94 -41.19
C TRP A 362 12.70 -3.99 -39.99
N GLY A 363 13.56 -4.24 -38.98
CA GLY A 363 13.63 -3.48 -37.74
C GLY A 363 13.11 -4.23 -36.53
N LYS A 364 12.92 -3.51 -35.42
CA LYS A 364 12.41 -4.09 -34.15
C LYS A 364 10.89 -4.20 -34.21
N ILE A 365 10.37 -5.40 -33.97
CA ILE A 365 8.95 -5.66 -33.89
C ILE A 365 8.61 -6.09 -32.47
N LYS A 366 7.62 -5.43 -31.88
CA LYS A 366 7.09 -5.75 -30.56
C LYS A 366 6.29 -7.05 -30.63
N VAL A 367 6.49 -7.94 -29.66
CA VAL A 367 5.71 -9.16 -29.46
C VAL A 367 5.14 -9.21 -28.07
N ILE A 368 3.95 -9.74 -27.92
CA ILE A 368 3.33 -10.10 -26.63
C ILE A 368 3.63 -11.58 -26.41
N VAL A 369 4.35 -11.89 -25.34
CA VAL A 369 4.72 -13.27 -24.98
C VAL A 369 3.77 -13.73 -23.87
N GLY A 370 3.12 -14.88 -24.08
CA GLY A 370 2.32 -15.56 -23.07
C GLY A 370 3.07 -16.73 -22.47
N GLN A 371 3.20 -16.77 -21.16
CA GLN A 371 4.04 -17.70 -20.41
C GLN A 371 3.26 -18.31 -19.23
N LEU A 372 3.48 -19.60 -18.96
CA LEU A 372 3.01 -20.28 -17.75
C LEU A 372 3.88 -19.92 -16.54
N LEU A 373 3.39 -20.24 -15.32
CA LEU A 373 4.13 -20.03 -14.05
C LEU A 373 5.52 -20.71 -14.03
N ASN A 374 5.65 -21.85 -14.69
CA ASN A 374 6.90 -22.60 -14.79
C ASN A 374 7.90 -22.01 -15.81
N ASN A 375 7.67 -20.80 -16.30
CA ASN A 375 8.41 -20.09 -17.33
C ASN A 375 8.31 -20.70 -18.75
N GLN A 376 7.44 -21.66 -18.97
CA GLN A 376 7.19 -22.21 -20.29
C GLN A 376 6.44 -21.19 -21.16
N ILE A 377 7.00 -20.80 -22.29
CA ILE A 377 6.38 -19.92 -23.27
C ILE A 377 5.34 -20.73 -24.06
N VAL A 378 4.10 -20.25 -24.06
CA VAL A 378 2.96 -20.91 -24.72
C VAL A 378 2.50 -20.15 -25.95
N SER A 379 2.64 -18.83 -25.95
CA SER A 379 2.24 -18.02 -27.09
C SER A 379 3.19 -16.83 -27.31
N VAL A 380 3.37 -16.48 -28.58
CA VAL A 380 4.11 -15.29 -29.04
C VAL A 380 3.28 -14.63 -30.11
N VAL A 381 2.79 -13.43 -29.82
CA VAL A 381 1.90 -12.69 -30.72
C VAL A 381 2.57 -11.39 -31.15
N PRO A 382 3.02 -11.30 -32.42
CA PRO A 382 3.57 -10.06 -32.97
C PRO A 382 2.53 -8.95 -33.07
N ASP A 383 2.97 -7.68 -32.95
CA ASP A 383 2.10 -6.54 -33.15
C ASP A 383 1.57 -6.51 -34.61
N LYS A 384 0.26 -6.77 -34.73
CA LYS A 384 -0.40 -6.88 -36.03
C LYS A 384 -0.33 -5.60 -36.85
N THR A 385 -0.33 -4.44 -36.21
CA THR A 385 -0.31 -3.14 -36.88
C THR A 385 1.05 -2.95 -37.56
N THR A 386 2.11 -3.21 -36.83
CA THR A 386 3.49 -3.16 -37.35
C THR A 386 3.70 -4.20 -38.46
N CYS A 387 3.24 -5.44 -38.25
CA CYS A 387 3.36 -6.50 -39.27
C CYS A 387 2.62 -6.14 -40.56
N ARG A 388 1.42 -5.56 -40.50
CA ARG A 388 0.68 -5.11 -41.69
C ARG A 388 1.40 -3.97 -42.43
N SER A 389 1.95 -3.01 -41.68
CA SER A 389 2.71 -1.90 -42.29
C SER A 389 3.95 -2.40 -43.04
N ILE A 390 4.69 -3.34 -42.47
CA ILE A 390 5.87 -3.96 -43.06
C ILE A 390 5.47 -4.79 -44.28
N ALA A 391 4.44 -5.61 -44.16
CA ALA A 391 3.92 -6.43 -45.26
C ALA A 391 3.60 -5.57 -46.49
N LYS A 392 2.92 -4.45 -46.28
CA LYS A 392 2.58 -3.49 -47.34
C LYS A 392 3.81 -2.81 -47.93
N ALA A 393 4.83 -2.50 -47.12
CA ALA A 393 6.05 -1.82 -47.59
C ALA A 393 7.00 -2.73 -48.40
N HIS A 394 6.96 -4.03 -48.17
CA HIS A 394 7.85 -5.01 -48.74
C HIS A 394 7.19 -6.01 -49.69
N ASP A 395 5.91 -5.81 -50.03
CA ASP A 395 5.10 -6.69 -50.89
C ASP A 395 5.10 -8.16 -50.41
N LEU A 396 5.00 -8.34 -49.08
CA LEU A 396 4.96 -9.63 -48.41
C LEU A 396 3.59 -9.88 -47.78
N SER A 397 3.26 -11.13 -47.43
CA SER A 397 2.06 -11.42 -46.66
C SER A 397 2.27 -11.09 -45.18
N THR A 398 1.21 -10.60 -44.50
CA THR A 398 1.29 -10.36 -43.05
C THR A 398 1.61 -11.63 -42.27
N VAL A 399 1.13 -12.79 -42.75
CA VAL A 399 1.39 -14.11 -42.14
C VAL A 399 2.86 -14.45 -42.19
N GLU A 400 3.53 -14.21 -43.33
CA GLU A 400 4.94 -14.47 -43.52
C GLU A 400 5.81 -13.62 -42.59
N ILE A 401 5.44 -12.35 -42.36
CA ILE A 401 6.09 -11.47 -41.39
C ILE A 401 5.90 -12.02 -39.98
N GLU A 402 4.66 -12.37 -39.59
CA GLU A 402 4.37 -12.90 -38.27
C GLU A 402 5.12 -14.22 -37.97
N GLU A 403 5.20 -15.13 -38.94
CA GLU A 403 5.94 -16.38 -38.80
C GLU A 403 7.47 -16.16 -38.68
N THR A 404 7.98 -15.21 -39.44
CA THR A 404 9.40 -14.85 -39.36
C THR A 404 9.75 -14.26 -37.99
N VAL A 405 8.88 -13.37 -37.44
CA VAL A 405 9.07 -12.81 -36.12
C VAL A 405 9.06 -13.92 -35.06
N LYS A 406 8.09 -14.83 -35.10
CA LYS A 406 8.01 -15.97 -34.17
C LYS A 406 9.25 -16.85 -34.23
N ARG A 407 9.69 -17.19 -35.43
CA ARG A 407 10.93 -18.00 -35.63
C ARG A 407 12.16 -17.31 -35.05
N LEU A 408 12.33 -16.00 -35.29
CA LEU A 408 13.46 -15.22 -34.77
C LEU A 408 13.41 -15.10 -33.24
N PHE A 409 12.22 -14.96 -32.66
CA PHE A 409 12.03 -14.95 -31.23
C PHE A 409 12.55 -16.24 -30.57
N PHE A 410 12.20 -17.40 -31.10
CA PHE A 410 12.64 -18.69 -30.56
C PHE A 410 14.10 -18.99 -30.82
N SER A 411 14.65 -18.59 -31.97
CA SER A 411 16.09 -18.79 -32.29
C SER A 411 17.02 -17.93 -31.44
N GLY A 412 16.57 -16.78 -30.93
CA GLY A 412 17.36 -15.93 -30.04
C GLY A 412 17.33 -16.37 -28.56
N LYS A 413 16.61 -17.44 -28.21
CA LYS A 413 16.53 -18.02 -26.86
C LYS A 413 17.16 -19.41 -26.73
N SER A 414 17.81 -19.91 -27.81
CA SER A 414 18.53 -21.19 -27.85
C SER A 414 19.92 -21.06 -27.25
#